data_6749276b064daa1203a20a8f317a2a29
#
_entry.id   6749276b064daa1203a20a8f317a2a29
#
_cell.length_a   1.000
_cell.length_b   1.000
_cell.length_c   1.000
_cell.angle_alpha   90.00
_cell.angle_beta   90.00
_cell.angle_gamma   90.00
#
_symmetry.space_group_name_H-M   'P 1'
#
loop_
_entity.id
_entity.type
_entity.pdbx_description
1 polymer ?
#
loop_
_entity_poly.entity_id
_entity_poly.type
_entity_poly.pdbx_seq_one_letter_code
_entity_poly.pdbx_strand_id
1 'polypeptide(L)'
;MNTQNTLYETLCKEEFLYESWKAIRSKKAAGGIDGVTLACFEDNVQKYITELADELRNETWAPEPYLGIEIPKKKKEVRKLGLLSVKDKIVQYSIKTLVEPFFENTFVDNSYAYRPNKGHTKAIRRTQNECNKKKNSWVLGINHSPRKDQTKNKAALHKYV
;
A
#
# COMPACT_ATOMS: atom_id res chain seq x y z
N MET A 1 -16.86 4.81 -24.99
CA MET A 1 -17.14 4.47 -23.58
C MET A 1 -16.06 5.11 -22.72
N ASN A 2 -16.45 5.85 -21.71
CA ASN A 2 -15.48 6.59 -20.88
C ASN A 2 -14.83 5.60 -19.90
N THR A 3 -13.53 5.39 -19.98
CA THR A 3 -12.76 4.42 -19.17
C THR A 3 -12.95 4.63 -17.65
N GLN A 4 -13.21 5.86 -17.24
CA GLN A 4 -13.46 6.21 -15.84
C GLN A 4 -14.75 5.60 -15.28
N ASN A 5 -15.84 5.63 -16.03
CA ASN A 5 -17.11 5.02 -15.62
C ASN A 5 -16.94 3.49 -15.45
N THR A 6 -16.21 2.85 -16.36
CA THR A 6 -15.97 1.41 -16.31
C THR A 6 -15.17 0.96 -15.08
N LEU A 7 -14.19 1.78 -14.63
CA LEU A 7 -13.40 1.46 -13.43
C LEU A 7 -14.24 1.60 -12.15
N TYR A 8 -15.03 2.67 -12.06
CA TYR A 8 -15.91 2.88 -10.92
C TYR A 8 -17.02 1.83 -10.84
N GLU A 9 -17.66 1.52 -11.96
CA GLU A 9 -18.63 0.43 -12.04
C GLU A 9 -18.03 -0.92 -11.62
N THR A 10 -16.76 -1.16 -11.94
CA THR A 10 -16.05 -2.37 -11.48
C THR A 10 -15.77 -2.35 -9.98
N LEU A 11 -15.42 -1.19 -9.42
CA LEU A 11 -15.24 -1.02 -7.98
C LEU A 11 -16.52 -1.35 -7.19
N CYS A 12 -17.69 -0.97 -7.73
CA CYS A 12 -18.99 -1.18 -7.09
C CYS A 12 -19.54 -2.61 -7.20
N LYS A 13 -18.83 -3.54 -7.85
CA LYS A 13 -19.27 -4.94 -7.97
C LYS A 13 -18.97 -5.72 -6.70
N GLU A 14 -19.99 -6.41 -6.18
CA GLU A 14 -19.86 -7.25 -4.97
C GLU A 14 -18.78 -8.31 -5.13
N GLU A 15 -18.71 -8.97 -6.29
CA GLU A 15 -17.71 -10.01 -6.57
C GLU A 15 -16.28 -9.45 -6.45
N PHE A 16 -16.06 -8.22 -6.95
CA PHE A 16 -14.75 -7.58 -6.91
C PHE A 16 -14.35 -7.17 -5.48
N LEU A 17 -15.29 -6.64 -4.70
CA LEU A 17 -15.11 -6.32 -3.29
C LEU A 17 -14.86 -7.60 -2.46
N TYR A 18 -15.56 -8.68 -2.77
CA TYR A 18 -15.38 -9.96 -2.10
C TYR A 18 -14.00 -10.58 -2.37
N GLU A 19 -13.47 -10.50 -3.60
CA GLU A 19 -12.10 -10.92 -3.90
C GLU A 19 -11.08 -10.06 -3.13
N SER A 20 -11.32 -8.77 -3.00
CA SER A 20 -10.49 -7.86 -2.20
C SER A 20 -10.53 -8.22 -0.71
N TRP A 21 -11.70 -8.60 -0.20
CA TRP A 21 -11.85 -9.13 1.15
C TRP A 21 -11.01 -10.39 1.38
N LYS A 22 -11.07 -11.37 0.48
CA LYS A 22 -10.26 -12.61 0.59
C LYS A 22 -8.76 -12.30 0.68
N ALA A 23 -8.28 -11.33 -0.11
CA ALA A 23 -6.89 -10.91 -0.07
C ALA A 23 -6.49 -10.23 1.26
N ILE A 24 -7.39 -9.46 1.87
CA ILE A 24 -7.16 -8.81 3.18
C ILE A 24 -7.21 -9.84 4.31
N ARG A 25 -8.19 -10.75 4.29
CA ARG A 25 -8.32 -11.84 5.26
C ARG A 25 -7.04 -12.67 5.34
N SER A 26 -6.45 -13.00 4.20
CA SER A 26 -5.22 -13.78 4.13
C SER A 26 -4.03 -13.11 4.85
N LYS A 27 -4.02 -11.77 4.95
CA LYS A 27 -2.96 -10.98 5.59
C LYS A 27 -3.16 -10.82 7.11
N LYS A 28 -4.22 -11.37 7.69
CA LYS A 28 -4.53 -11.27 9.13
C LYS A 28 -4.48 -9.83 9.65
N ALA A 29 -5.08 -8.89 8.91
CA ALA A 29 -5.05 -7.47 9.24
C ALA A 29 -5.81 -7.20 10.57
N ALA A 30 -5.33 -6.26 11.38
CA ALA A 30 -6.02 -5.84 12.60
C ALA A 30 -7.32 -5.08 12.27
N GLY A 31 -8.30 -5.05 13.17
CA GLY A 31 -9.51 -4.23 13.07
C GLY A 31 -9.21 -2.73 13.13
N GLY A 32 -10.20 -1.91 12.86
CA GLY A 32 -10.14 -0.45 12.92
C GLY A 32 -10.77 0.14 14.19
N ILE A 33 -11.13 1.41 14.13
CA ILE A 33 -11.77 2.15 15.22
C ILE A 33 -13.20 1.68 15.50
N ASP A 34 -13.85 1.11 14.49
CA ASP A 34 -15.19 0.52 14.54
C ASP A 34 -15.28 -0.75 15.42
N GLY A 35 -14.13 -1.26 15.88
CA GLY A 35 -14.06 -2.50 16.67
C GLY A 35 -14.38 -3.77 15.88
N VAL A 36 -14.68 -3.67 14.58
CA VAL A 36 -14.98 -4.82 13.75
C VAL A 36 -13.69 -5.58 13.43
N THR A 37 -13.56 -6.79 13.96
CA THR A 37 -12.44 -7.67 13.66
C THR A 37 -12.66 -8.40 12.33
N LEU A 38 -11.60 -9.02 11.80
CA LEU A 38 -11.75 -9.88 10.62
C LEU A 38 -12.70 -11.05 10.86
N ALA A 39 -12.73 -11.61 12.08
CA ALA A 39 -13.64 -12.70 12.43
C ALA A 39 -15.09 -12.22 12.41
N CYS A 40 -15.41 -11.10 13.08
CA CYS A 40 -16.75 -10.52 13.06
C CYS A 40 -17.22 -10.16 11.65
N PHE A 41 -16.31 -9.68 10.80
CA PHE A 41 -16.62 -9.38 9.42
C PHE A 41 -16.90 -10.67 8.61
N GLU A 42 -16.14 -11.74 8.86
CA GLU A 42 -16.28 -13.03 8.21
C GLU A 42 -17.65 -13.69 8.51
N ASP A 43 -18.12 -13.59 9.74
CA ASP A 43 -19.43 -14.13 10.15
C ASP A 43 -20.61 -13.52 9.36
N ASN A 44 -20.44 -12.31 8.84
CA ASN A 44 -21.47 -11.56 8.12
C ASN A 44 -20.96 -10.98 6.78
N VAL A 45 -19.98 -11.63 6.15
CA VAL A 45 -19.26 -11.07 4.98
C VAL A 45 -20.21 -10.66 3.86
N GLN A 46 -21.19 -11.49 3.51
CA GLN A 46 -22.12 -11.17 2.42
C GLN A 46 -22.90 -9.89 2.71
N LYS A 47 -23.42 -9.73 3.90
CA LYS A 47 -24.13 -8.51 4.31
C LYS A 47 -23.24 -7.28 4.20
N TYR A 48 -22.03 -7.32 4.76
CA TYR A 48 -21.12 -6.18 4.73
C TYR A 48 -20.65 -5.83 3.32
N ILE A 49 -20.43 -6.82 2.44
CA ILE A 49 -20.04 -6.58 1.05
C ILE A 49 -21.18 -5.97 0.24
N THR A 50 -22.42 -6.46 0.41
CA THR A 50 -23.60 -5.87 -0.25
C THR A 50 -23.82 -4.43 0.20
N GLU A 51 -23.81 -4.17 1.53
CA GLU A 51 -23.92 -2.81 2.07
C GLU A 51 -22.84 -1.89 1.49
N LEU A 52 -21.58 -2.33 1.45
CA LEU A 52 -20.47 -1.56 0.93
C LEU A 52 -20.61 -1.26 -0.57
N ALA A 53 -21.07 -2.25 -1.35
CA ALA A 53 -21.34 -2.07 -2.77
C ALA A 53 -22.44 -1.03 -3.01
N ASP A 54 -23.50 -1.05 -2.19
CA ASP A 54 -24.58 -0.09 -2.28
C ASP A 54 -24.16 1.31 -1.81
N GLU A 55 -23.37 1.41 -0.74
CA GLU A 55 -22.77 2.68 -0.30
C GLU A 55 -21.92 3.31 -1.42
N LEU A 56 -21.12 2.50 -2.13
CA LEU A 56 -20.31 2.96 -3.25
C LEU A 56 -21.18 3.36 -4.46
N ARG A 57 -22.17 2.56 -4.86
CA ARG A 57 -23.07 2.88 -5.99
C ARG A 57 -23.85 4.16 -5.78
N ASN A 58 -24.25 4.42 -4.54
CA ASN A 58 -25.02 5.60 -4.16
C ASN A 58 -24.14 6.82 -3.81
N GLU A 59 -22.81 6.68 -3.91
CA GLU A 59 -21.84 7.72 -3.54
C GLU A 59 -21.97 8.19 -2.08
N THR A 60 -22.47 7.33 -1.20
CA THR A 60 -22.66 7.62 0.23
C THR A 60 -21.52 7.11 1.11
N TRP A 61 -20.65 6.25 0.57
CA TRP A 61 -19.51 5.76 1.32
C TRP A 61 -18.55 6.89 1.68
N ALA A 62 -18.18 6.92 2.95
CA ALA A 62 -17.15 7.82 3.46
C ALA A 62 -16.16 7.02 4.32
N PRO A 63 -14.85 7.28 4.21
CA PRO A 63 -13.86 6.59 5.02
C PRO A 63 -14.00 6.93 6.49
N GLU A 64 -13.85 5.94 7.35
CA GLU A 64 -13.84 6.15 8.78
C GLU A 64 -12.51 6.71 9.29
N PRO A 65 -12.50 7.40 10.45
CA PRO A 65 -11.26 7.78 11.11
C PRO A 65 -10.38 6.55 11.39
N TYR A 66 -9.07 6.69 11.22
CA TYR A 66 -8.15 5.62 11.56
C TYR A 66 -7.90 5.55 13.08
N LEU A 67 -7.73 4.34 13.60
CA LEU A 67 -7.28 4.11 14.97
C LEU A 67 -5.76 4.31 15.04
N GLY A 68 -5.32 5.36 15.75
CA GLY A 68 -3.89 5.63 15.94
C GLY A 68 -3.29 4.69 17.00
N ILE A 69 -2.27 3.93 16.62
CA ILE A 69 -1.47 3.12 17.55
C ILE A 69 0.00 3.52 17.49
N GLU A 70 0.70 3.33 18.60
CA GLU A 70 2.13 3.60 18.69
C GLU A 70 2.91 2.29 18.79
N ILE A 71 3.85 2.09 17.87
CA ILE A 71 4.72 0.91 17.82
C ILE A 71 6.13 1.32 18.23
N PRO A 72 6.73 0.66 19.24
CA PRO A 72 8.11 0.93 19.63
C PRO A 72 9.10 0.68 18.50
N LYS A 73 10.00 1.63 18.28
CA LYS A 73 11.20 1.47 17.45
C LYS A 73 12.44 1.22 18.32
N LYS A 74 13.53 0.84 17.67
CA LYS A 74 14.85 0.80 18.33
C LYS A 74 15.22 2.22 18.81
N LYS A 75 15.87 2.33 19.98
CA LYS A 75 16.36 3.58 20.59
C LYS A 75 15.30 4.54 21.13
N LYS A 76 14.25 4.04 21.81
CA LYS A 76 13.20 4.86 22.46
C LYS A 76 12.37 5.74 21.53
N GLU A 77 12.44 5.53 20.22
CA GLU A 77 11.55 6.17 19.25
C GLU A 77 10.26 5.36 19.11
N VAL A 78 9.14 6.05 18.89
CA VAL A 78 7.85 5.43 18.56
C VAL A 78 7.47 5.73 17.10
N ARG A 79 6.84 4.77 16.46
CA ARG A 79 6.24 4.94 15.14
C ARG A 79 4.73 4.95 15.30
N LYS A 80 4.10 6.04 14.87
CA LYS A 80 2.63 6.11 14.80
C LYS A 80 2.15 5.34 13.58
N LEU A 81 1.17 4.48 13.77
CA LEU A 81 0.52 3.71 12.72
C LEU A 81 -0.98 3.94 12.82
N GLY A 82 -1.63 4.21 11.68
CA GLY A 82 -3.09 4.30 11.57
C GLY A 82 -3.66 2.94 11.15
N LEU A 83 -4.59 2.41 11.94
CA LEU A 83 -5.37 1.23 11.58
C LEU A 83 -6.70 1.67 11.01
N LEU A 84 -7.00 1.24 9.79
CA LEU A 84 -8.25 1.49 9.10
C LEU A 84 -9.31 0.45 9.50
N SER A 85 -10.59 0.77 9.30
CA SER A 85 -11.69 -0.19 9.38
C SER A 85 -11.51 -1.31 8.34
N VAL A 86 -12.22 -2.41 8.52
CA VAL A 86 -12.16 -3.52 7.56
C VAL A 86 -12.77 -3.10 6.22
N LYS A 87 -13.89 -2.37 6.22
CA LYS A 87 -14.53 -1.80 5.02
C LYS A 87 -13.55 -0.92 4.25
N ASP A 88 -12.87 0.03 4.92
CA ASP A 88 -11.91 0.93 4.27
C ASP A 88 -10.72 0.20 3.66
N LYS A 89 -10.22 -0.84 4.33
CA LYS A 89 -9.15 -1.68 3.77
C LYS A 89 -9.59 -2.38 2.48
N ILE A 90 -10.86 -2.86 2.43
CA ILE A 90 -11.43 -3.50 1.23
C ILE A 90 -11.46 -2.49 0.09
N VAL A 91 -12.01 -1.29 0.32
CA VAL A 91 -12.09 -0.24 -0.71
C VAL A 91 -10.69 0.16 -1.18
N GLN A 92 -9.76 0.42 -0.26
CA GLN A 92 -8.39 0.79 -0.64
C GLN A 92 -7.67 -0.31 -1.43
N TYR A 93 -7.86 -1.58 -1.04
CA TYR A 93 -7.28 -2.70 -1.76
C TYR A 93 -7.89 -2.86 -3.16
N SER A 94 -9.20 -2.67 -3.27
CA SER A 94 -9.93 -2.70 -4.54
C SER A 94 -9.45 -1.59 -5.48
N ILE A 95 -9.37 -0.35 -5.00
CA ILE A 95 -8.83 0.78 -5.76
C ILE A 95 -7.38 0.48 -6.21
N LYS A 96 -6.52 0.03 -5.28
CA LYS A 96 -5.15 -0.36 -5.61
C LYS A 96 -5.13 -1.36 -6.77
N THR A 97 -5.93 -2.41 -6.69
CA THR A 97 -5.96 -3.49 -7.69
C THR A 97 -6.41 -2.97 -9.07
N LEU A 98 -7.36 -2.03 -9.10
CA LEU A 98 -7.83 -1.40 -10.34
C LEU A 98 -6.80 -0.48 -10.98
N VAL A 99 -6.08 0.32 -10.18
CA VAL A 99 -5.18 1.35 -10.73
C VAL A 99 -3.75 0.87 -10.94
N GLU A 100 -3.31 -0.17 -10.21
CA GLU A 100 -1.94 -0.70 -10.26
C GLU A 100 -1.47 -1.03 -11.69
N PRO A 101 -2.27 -1.68 -12.58
CA PRO A 101 -1.85 -1.98 -13.94
C PRO A 101 -1.53 -0.74 -14.78
N PHE A 102 -2.25 0.36 -14.55
CA PHE A 102 -2.00 1.62 -15.27
C PHE A 102 -0.69 2.27 -14.84
N PHE A 103 -0.43 2.31 -13.53
CA PHE A 103 0.81 2.89 -13.01
C PHE A 103 2.02 2.01 -13.27
N GLU A 104 1.87 0.67 -13.25
CA GLU A 104 2.98 -0.25 -13.46
C GLU A 104 3.69 0.00 -14.80
N ASN A 105 2.95 0.36 -15.83
CA ASN A 105 3.49 0.68 -17.15
C ASN A 105 4.24 2.02 -17.21
N THR A 106 4.04 2.92 -16.23
CA THR A 106 4.69 4.24 -16.18
C THR A 106 5.97 4.24 -15.36
N PHE A 107 6.19 3.24 -14.53
CA PHE A 107 7.36 3.18 -13.67
C PHE A 107 8.62 2.82 -14.45
N VAL A 108 9.70 3.54 -14.18
CA VAL A 108 11.03 3.19 -14.70
C VAL A 108 11.51 1.84 -14.13
N ASP A 109 12.32 1.12 -14.89
CA ASP A 109 12.81 -0.21 -14.50
C ASP A 109 13.59 -0.24 -13.19
N ASN A 110 14.19 0.86 -12.82
CA ASN A 110 14.98 1.01 -11.59
C ASN A 110 14.14 1.32 -10.35
N SER A 111 12.81 1.47 -10.47
CA SER A 111 11.90 1.59 -9.35
C SER A 111 11.55 0.20 -8.79
N TYR A 112 11.83 -0.04 -7.51
CA TYR A 112 11.67 -1.37 -6.88
C TYR A 112 10.69 -1.41 -5.73
N ALA A 113 10.39 -0.26 -5.11
CA ALA A 113 9.54 -0.22 -3.92
C ALA A 113 8.06 -0.39 -4.28
N TYR A 114 7.37 -1.23 -3.51
CA TYR A 114 5.92 -1.45 -3.58
C TYR A 114 5.38 -1.90 -4.94
N ARG A 115 6.22 -2.49 -5.80
CA ARG A 115 5.84 -2.99 -7.11
C ARG A 115 5.75 -4.53 -7.15
N PRO A 116 4.82 -5.10 -7.93
CA PRO A 116 4.73 -6.55 -8.14
C PRO A 116 6.06 -7.12 -8.63
N ASN A 117 6.46 -8.26 -8.09
CA ASN A 117 7.68 -8.97 -8.49
C ASN A 117 8.99 -8.15 -8.40
N LYS A 118 8.98 -6.95 -7.82
CA LYS A 118 10.15 -6.13 -7.49
C LYS A 118 10.30 -6.02 -5.98
N GLY A 119 11.47 -5.62 -5.51
CA GLY A 119 11.70 -5.48 -4.07
C GLY A 119 13.17 -5.22 -3.75
N HIS A 120 13.45 -5.00 -2.48
CA HIS A 120 14.78 -4.63 -2.00
C HIS A 120 15.89 -5.61 -2.43
N THR A 121 15.64 -6.92 -2.40
CA THR A 121 16.62 -7.94 -2.81
C THR A 121 17.01 -7.77 -4.29
N LYS A 122 16.04 -7.53 -5.18
CA LYS A 122 16.32 -7.29 -6.60
C LYS A 122 17.05 -5.96 -6.81
N ALA A 123 16.70 -4.92 -6.04
CA ALA A 123 17.39 -3.63 -6.07
C ALA A 123 18.87 -3.77 -5.69
N ILE A 124 19.15 -4.45 -4.57
CA ILE A 124 20.53 -4.71 -4.11
C ILE A 124 21.31 -5.49 -5.16
N ARG A 125 20.75 -6.59 -5.67
CA ARG A 125 21.42 -7.41 -6.69
C ARG A 125 21.73 -6.61 -7.95
N ARG A 126 20.82 -5.74 -8.40
CA ARG A 126 21.09 -4.87 -9.55
C ARG A 126 22.22 -3.88 -9.26
N THR A 127 22.20 -3.23 -8.10
CA THR A 127 23.28 -2.31 -7.69
C THR A 127 24.63 -3.03 -7.66
N GLN A 128 24.71 -4.21 -7.05
CA GLN A 128 25.92 -5.03 -7.05
C GLN A 128 26.42 -5.37 -8.47
N ASN A 129 25.51 -5.78 -9.35
CA ASN A 129 25.85 -6.11 -10.73
C ASN A 129 26.39 -4.88 -11.48
N GLU A 130 25.79 -3.70 -11.29
CA GLU A 130 26.25 -2.47 -11.94
C GLU A 130 27.62 -2.02 -11.39
N CYS A 131 27.86 -2.17 -10.08
CA CYS A 131 29.17 -1.92 -9.49
C CYS A 131 30.23 -2.85 -10.08
N ASN A 132 29.95 -4.16 -10.15
CA ASN A 132 30.90 -5.16 -10.63
C ASN A 132 31.21 -5.00 -12.13
N LYS A 133 30.18 -4.80 -12.98
CA LYS A 133 30.33 -4.69 -14.43
C LYS A 133 31.11 -3.45 -14.87
N LYS A 134 30.83 -2.32 -14.21
CA LYS A 134 31.39 -1.02 -14.59
C LYS A 134 32.64 -0.62 -13.78
N LYS A 135 33.11 -1.48 -12.88
CA LYS A 135 34.19 -1.18 -11.92
C LYS A 135 33.93 0.12 -11.15
N ASN A 136 32.66 0.41 -10.83
CA ASN A 136 32.28 1.56 -10.05
C ASN A 136 32.65 1.31 -8.58
N SER A 137 33.47 2.19 -8.01
CA SER A 137 33.94 2.07 -6.65
C SER A 137 33.11 2.89 -5.63
N TRP A 138 32.15 3.68 -6.12
CA TRP A 138 31.40 4.60 -5.29
C TRP A 138 29.89 4.47 -5.52
N VAL A 139 29.14 4.50 -4.43
CA VAL A 139 27.66 4.50 -4.44
C VAL A 139 27.16 5.72 -3.68
N LEU A 140 26.37 6.56 -4.32
CA LEU A 140 25.71 7.70 -3.69
C LEU A 140 24.32 7.29 -3.19
N GLY A 141 24.15 7.28 -1.88
CA GLY A 141 22.85 7.09 -1.22
C GLY A 141 22.17 8.44 -0.96
N ILE A 142 21.00 8.67 -1.54
CA ILE A 142 20.20 9.87 -1.29
C ILE A 142 18.95 9.47 -0.52
N ASN A 143 18.75 10.07 0.66
CA ASN A 143 17.55 9.88 1.46
C ASN A 143 16.75 11.19 1.53
N HIS A 144 15.57 11.20 0.92
CA HIS A 144 14.64 12.32 1.00
C HIS A 144 13.82 12.24 2.29
N SER A 145 14.03 13.19 3.18
CA SER A 145 13.20 13.38 4.36
C SER A 145 11.89 14.12 3.97
N PRO A 146 10.72 13.74 4.51
CA PRO A 146 9.51 14.54 4.30
C PRO A 146 9.68 15.98 4.80
N ARG A 147 9.06 16.92 4.11
CA ARG A 147 9.24 18.39 4.11
C ARG A 147 9.33 19.17 5.45
N LYS A 148 9.27 18.57 6.60
CA LYS A 148 9.37 19.30 7.87
C LYS A 148 10.79 19.73 8.25
N ASP A 149 11.80 19.23 7.53
CA ASP A 149 13.19 19.58 7.82
C ASP A 149 14.04 19.46 6.54
N GLN A 150 13.98 20.48 5.69
CA GLN A 150 14.76 20.55 4.44
C GLN A 150 16.29 20.56 4.67
N THR A 151 16.73 20.72 5.91
CA THR A 151 18.15 20.71 6.28
C THR A 151 18.76 19.31 6.43
N LYS A 152 17.94 18.25 6.31
CA LYS A 152 18.38 16.85 6.54
C LYS A 152 18.33 15.94 5.30
N ASN A 153 18.49 16.47 4.12
CA ASN A 153 18.81 15.63 2.95
C ASN A 153 20.22 15.05 3.14
N LYS A 154 20.32 13.86 3.73
CA LYS A 154 21.60 13.18 3.91
C LYS A 154 21.95 12.45 2.62
N ALA A 155 22.84 13.03 1.84
CA ALA A 155 23.57 12.28 0.83
C ALA A 155 24.76 11.58 1.53
N ALA A 156 24.87 10.27 1.41
CA ALA A 156 26.01 9.52 1.92
C ALA A 156 26.72 8.86 0.75
N LEU A 157 28.02 9.16 0.61
CA LEU A 157 28.88 8.52 -0.36
C LEU A 157 29.53 7.29 0.29
N HIS A 158 29.28 6.12 -0.25
CA HIS A 158 29.85 4.86 0.24
C HIS A 158 30.85 4.32 -0.77
N LYS A 159 32.08 4.05 -0.32
CA LYS A 159 33.06 3.35 -1.13
C LYS A 159 32.72 1.87 -1.17
N TYR A 160 32.60 1.32 -2.35
CA TYR A 160 32.44 -0.11 -2.55
C TYR A 160 33.83 -0.73 -2.69
N VAL A 161 34.17 -1.61 -1.73
CA VAL A 161 35.43 -2.37 -1.70
C VAL A 161 35.22 -3.73 -2.34
#